data_e312e0e377b9084c275a5af629b6379d
#
_entry.id   e312e0e377b9084c275a5af629b6379d
#
_cell.length_a   1.000
_cell.length_b   1.000
_cell.length_c   1.000
_cell.angle_alpha   90.00
_cell.angle_beta   90.00
_cell.angle_gamma   90.00
#
_symmetry.space_group_name_H-M   'P 1'
#
loop_
_entity.id
_entity.type
_entity.pdbx_description
1 polymer ?
#
loop_
_entity_poly.entity_id
_entity_poly.type
_entity_poly.pdbx_seq_one_letter_code
_entity_poly.pdbx_strand_id
1 'polypeptide(L)'
;AFVSVDNTLRFESTSRALAEAVPDVFALPAISDRLALCITDALICQYQGEHLTRLHYATPLNQLRFSKDPVALDTLSVAEMEAQRQKAGIPSTKFSSDIYKNAGLLLELGVSDPRQIRVEMR
;
A
#
# COMPACT_ATOMS: atom_id res chain seq x y z
N ALA A 1 -4.33 7.57 7.50
CA ALA A 1 -4.63 8.62 6.49
C ALA A 1 -5.93 8.35 5.74
N PHE A 2 -6.13 7.17 5.14
CA PHE A 2 -7.33 6.86 4.33
C PHE A 2 -8.65 7.07 5.10
N VAL A 3 -8.71 6.74 6.37
CA VAL A 3 -9.91 6.90 7.21
C VAL A 3 -10.27 8.37 7.42
N SER A 4 -9.29 9.27 7.34
CA SER A 4 -9.48 10.71 7.48
C SER A 4 -9.89 11.42 6.19
N VAL A 5 -9.92 10.69 5.06
CA VAL A 5 -10.40 11.22 3.79
C VAL A 5 -11.93 11.27 3.80
N ASP A 6 -12.50 12.32 3.24
CA ASP A 6 -13.94 12.48 3.12
C ASP A 6 -14.63 11.26 2.49
N ASN A 7 -15.83 10.93 2.96
CA ASN A 7 -16.56 9.76 2.49
C ASN A 7 -16.84 9.80 0.99
N THR A 8 -17.13 10.96 0.41
CA THR A 8 -17.36 11.10 -1.02
C THR A 8 -16.09 10.77 -1.79
N LEU A 9 -14.94 11.31 -1.37
CA LEU A 9 -13.66 10.97 -1.97
C LEU A 9 -13.31 9.49 -1.78
N ARG A 10 -13.62 8.92 -0.63
CA ARG A 10 -13.26 7.55 -0.29
C ARG A 10 -14.08 6.49 -1.04
N PHE A 11 -15.38 6.74 -1.28
CA PHE A 11 -16.29 5.74 -1.84
C PHE A 11 -16.78 6.06 -3.26
N GLU A 12 -16.77 7.32 -3.68
CA GLU A 12 -17.33 7.76 -4.94
C GLU A 12 -16.26 8.32 -5.91
N SER A 13 -15.02 8.47 -5.45
CA SER A 13 -13.97 9.09 -6.24
C SER A 13 -13.25 8.09 -7.15
N THR A 14 -12.53 8.66 -8.12
CA THR A 14 -11.60 7.90 -8.94
C THR A 14 -10.35 7.54 -8.16
N SER A 15 -9.65 6.48 -8.60
CA SER A 15 -8.34 6.10 -8.03
C SER A 15 -7.32 7.25 -8.05
N ARG A 16 -7.44 8.18 -9.01
CA ARG A 16 -6.57 9.36 -9.09
C ARG A 16 -6.81 10.32 -7.92
N ALA A 17 -8.06 10.63 -7.61
CA ALA A 17 -8.38 11.51 -6.49
C ALA A 17 -7.90 10.94 -5.15
N LEU A 18 -8.00 9.62 -4.96
CA LEU A 18 -7.46 8.94 -3.78
C LEU A 18 -5.93 8.96 -3.75
N ALA A 19 -5.27 8.84 -4.92
CA ALA A 19 -3.82 8.91 -5.03
C ALA A 19 -3.25 10.27 -4.61
N GLU A 20 -4.04 11.33 -4.72
CA GLU A 20 -3.69 12.67 -4.24
C GLU A 20 -4.08 12.86 -2.77
N ALA A 21 -5.34 12.58 -2.43
CA ALA A 21 -5.89 12.87 -1.10
C ALA A 21 -5.27 12.06 0.04
N VAL A 22 -4.91 10.80 -0.19
CA VAL A 22 -4.34 9.94 0.87
C VAL A 22 -2.95 10.42 1.31
N PRO A 23 -1.99 10.70 0.40
CA PRO A 23 -0.72 11.29 0.76
C PRO A 23 -0.86 12.67 1.42
N ASP A 24 -1.75 13.54 0.93
CA ASP A 24 -1.96 14.88 1.49
C ASP A 24 -2.44 14.80 2.94
N VAL A 25 -3.39 13.92 3.23
CA VAL A 25 -3.86 13.71 4.61
C VAL A 25 -2.75 13.14 5.48
N PHE A 26 -1.94 12.21 4.95
CA PHE A 26 -0.83 11.65 5.71
C PHE A 26 0.27 12.69 5.97
N ALA A 27 0.48 13.65 5.05
CA ALA A 27 1.44 14.74 5.20
C ALA A 27 1.11 15.72 6.33
N LEU A 28 -0.12 15.72 6.86
CA LEU A 28 -0.48 16.58 7.97
C LEU A 28 0.38 16.26 9.21
N PRO A 29 1.04 17.27 9.84
CA PRO A 29 1.91 17.03 11.01
C PRO A 29 1.20 16.34 12.17
N ALA A 30 -0.11 16.57 12.31
CA ALA A 30 -0.93 15.90 13.31
C ALA A 30 -0.95 14.36 13.14
N ILE A 31 -0.61 13.84 11.95
CA ILE A 31 -0.57 12.41 11.62
C ILE A 31 0.89 11.95 11.46
N SER A 32 1.64 12.56 10.54
CA SER A 32 2.99 12.12 10.19
C SER A 32 3.96 12.18 11.36
N ASP A 33 3.95 13.29 12.15
CA ASP A 33 4.87 13.48 13.26
C ASP A 33 4.58 12.54 14.46
N ARG A 34 3.41 11.93 14.47
CA ARG A 34 2.99 11.02 15.55
C ARG A 34 3.08 9.56 15.20
N LEU A 35 3.50 9.25 13.97
CA LEU A 35 3.65 7.87 13.53
C LEU A 35 4.87 7.23 14.20
N ALA A 36 4.62 6.26 15.08
CA ALA A 36 5.66 5.53 15.78
C ALA A 36 6.07 4.25 15.04
N LEU A 37 5.09 3.52 14.53
CA LEU A 37 5.28 2.22 13.89
C LEU A 37 4.08 1.87 13.03
N CYS A 38 4.33 1.30 11.85
CA CYS A 38 3.34 0.62 11.02
C CYS A 38 3.55 -0.88 11.08
N ILE A 39 2.46 -1.61 11.18
CA ILE A 39 2.44 -3.09 11.16
C ILE A 39 1.53 -3.52 10.03
N THR A 40 2.06 -4.31 9.11
CA THR A 40 1.26 -4.94 8.06
C THR A 40 1.07 -6.42 8.40
N ASP A 41 -0.18 -6.83 8.51
CA ASP A 41 -0.54 -8.23 8.51
C ASP A 41 -0.40 -8.77 7.08
N ALA A 42 0.62 -9.57 6.86
CA ALA A 42 0.90 -10.26 5.62
C ALA A 42 0.86 -11.78 5.82
N LEU A 43 -0.06 -12.27 6.66
CA LEU A 43 -0.26 -13.70 6.84
C LEU A 43 -0.82 -14.34 5.57
N ILE A 44 -1.74 -13.64 4.91
CA ILE A 44 -2.38 -14.09 3.67
C ILE A 44 -2.37 -12.94 2.68
N CYS A 45 -1.94 -13.22 1.44
CA CYS A 45 -2.01 -12.28 0.33
C CYS A 45 -3.15 -12.70 -0.60
N GLN A 46 -4.24 -11.95 -0.62
CA GLN A 46 -5.26 -12.07 -1.66
C GLN A 46 -4.88 -11.14 -2.83
N TYR A 47 -4.64 -11.73 -3.98
CA TYR A 47 -4.13 -11.03 -5.16
C TYR A 47 -5.17 -10.78 -6.26
N GLN A 48 -6.41 -11.26 -6.06
CA GLN A 48 -7.56 -10.99 -6.92
C GLN A 48 -8.86 -11.09 -6.13
N GLY A 49 -9.91 -10.39 -6.59
CA GLY A 49 -11.25 -10.50 -6.02
C GLY A 49 -11.86 -9.16 -5.60
N GLU A 50 -11.18 -8.06 -5.84
CA GLU A 50 -11.67 -6.70 -5.52
C GLU A 50 -12.15 -6.60 -4.06
N HIS A 51 -13.45 -6.36 -3.85
CA HIS A 51 -14.04 -6.22 -2.52
C HIS A 51 -14.49 -7.54 -1.90
N LEU A 52 -14.37 -8.66 -2.64
CA LEU A 52 -14.85 -9.96 -2.19
C LEU A 52 -13.70 -10.79 -1.63
N THR A 53 -13.97 -11.48 -0.52
CA THR A 53 -13.06 -12.50 -0.01
C THR A 53 -13.10 -13.71 -0.93
N ARG A 54 -11.99 -13.98 -1.61
CA ARG A 54 -11.85 -15.10 -2.55
C ARG A 54 -10.61 -15.92 -2.21
N LEU A 55 -10.76 -16.91 -1.35
CA LEU A 55 -9.64 -17.71 -0.84
C LEU A 55 -8.87 -18.46 -1.94
N HIS A 56 -9.50 -18.79 -3.06
CA HIS A 56 -8.82 -19.42 -4.21
C HIS A 56 -7.85 -18.48 -4.94
N TYR A 57 -7.92 -17.17 -4.66
CA TYR A 57 -6.94 -16.17 -5.11
C TYR A 57 -6.09 -15.65 -3.96
N ALA A 58 -5.88 -16.47 -2.96
CA ALA A 58 -5.08 -16.13 -1.80
C ALA A 58 -3.92 -17.11 -1.61
N THR A 59 -2.79 -16.56 -1.19
CA THR A 59 -1.58 -17.31 -0.88
C THR A 59 -1.13 -17.00 0.55
N PRO A 60 -0.82 -18.00 1.39
CA PRO A 60 -0.24 -17.74 2.69
C PRO A 60 1.19 -17.23 2.53
N LEU A 61 1.51 -16.11 3.15
CA LEU A 61 2.86 -15.56 3.23
C LEU A 61 3.47 -15.80 4.63
N ASN A 62 2.61 -15.93 5.64
CA ASN A 62 3.01 -16.17 7.04
C ASN A 62 4.00 -15.11 7.57
N GLN A 63 3.77 -13.85 7.24
CA GLN A 63 4.64 -12.75 7.60
C GLN A 63 3.89 -11.69 8.39
N LEU A 64 4.59 -11.06 9.33
CA LEU A 64 4.25 -9.75 9.87
C LEU A 64 5.35 -8.79 9.46
N ARG A 65 4.97 -7.63 8.95
CA ARG A 65 5.92 -6.63 8.46
C ARG A 65 5.85 -5.37 9.32
N PHE A 66 6.98 -4.83 9.65
CA PHE A 66 7.11 -3.68 10.54
C PHE A 66 7.97 -2.62 9.88
N SER A 67 7.54 -1.37 9.93
CA SER A 67 8.35 -0.23 9.49
C SER A 67 7.88 1.07 10.15
N LYS A 68 8.78 2.04 10.24
CA LYS A 68 8.41 3.43 10.51
C LYS A 68 8.01 4.17 9.23
N ASP A 69 8.24 3.56 8.07
CA ASP A 69 7.93 4.10 6.76
C ASP A 69 6.73 3.35 6.16
N PRO A 70 5.52 3.91 6.18
CA PRO A 70 4.34 3.28 5.62
C PRO A 70 4.38 3.18 4.10
N VAL A 71 5.04 4.14 3.42
CA VAL A 71 5.18 4.14 1.95
C VAL A 71 6.02 2.94 1.51
N ALA A 72 7.11 2.65 2.22
CA ALA A 72 7.94 1.48 1.96
C ALA A 72 7.17 0.16 2.17
N LEU A 73 6.37 0.05 3.25
CA LEU A 73 5.53 -1.13 3.49
C LEU A 73 4.52 -1.36 2.37
N ASP A 74 3.82 -0.32 1.96
CA ASP A 74 2.82 -0.41 0.90
C ASP A 74 3.45 -0.72 -0.44
N THR A 75 4.59 -0.09 -0.76
CA THR A 75 5.36 -0.36 -1.98
C THR A 75 5.74 -1.84 -2.09
N LEU A 76 6.26 -2.44 -1.01
CA LEU A 76 6.61 -3.86 -0.97
C LEU A 76 5.36 -4.75 -1.02
N SER A 77 4.26 -4.34 -0.41
CA SER A 77 3.02 -5.11 -0.40
C SER A 77 2.38 -5.18 -1.79
N VAL A 78 2.40 -4.07 -2.53
CA VAL A 78 1.92 -4.05 -3.93
C VAL A 78 2.83 -4.89 -4.82
N ALA A 79 4.15 -4.80 -4.66
CA ALA A 79 5.09 -5.62 -5.42
C ALA A 79 4.84 -7.13 -5.18
N GLU A 80 4.56 -7.53 -3.93
CA GLU A 80 4.21 -8.90 -3.58
C GLU A 80 2.91 -9.34 -4.26
N MET A 81 1.85 -8.54 -4.17
CA MET A 81 0.57 -8.84 -4.82
C MET A 81 0.75 -9.03 -6.33
N GLU A 82 1.48 -8.15 -7.00
CA GLU A 82 1.76 -8.26 -8.44
C GLU A 82 2.58 -9.51 -8.77
N ALA A 83 3.55 -9.88 -7.94
CA ALA A 83 4.31 -11.11 -8.10
C ALA A 83 3.43 -12.36 -7.97
N GLN A 84 2.49 -12.38 -7.03
CA GLN A 84 1.54 -13.50 -6.89
C GLN A 84 0.57 -13.57 -8.08
N ARG A 85 0.09 -12.44 -8.59
CA ARG A 85 -0.72 -12.37 -9.81
C ARG A 85 0.03 -12.94 -11.00
N GLN A 86 1.26 -12.53 -11.20
CA GLN A 86 2.12 -13.01 -12.28
C GLN A 86 2.34 -14.53 -12.20
N LYS A 87 2.61 -15.07 -11.01
CA LYS A 87 2.73 -16.51 -10.78
C LYS A 87 1.44 -17.27 -11.12
N ALA A 88 0.28 -16.67 -10.89
CA ALA A 88 -1.03 -17.23 -11.18
C ALA A 88 -1.48 -17.03 -12.64
N GLY A 89 -0.64 -16.42 -13.50
CA GLY A 89 -1.00 -16.13 -14.89
C GLY A 89 -2.08 -15.07 -15.05
N ILE A 90 -2.29 -14.24 -14.03
CA ILE A 90 -3.30 -13.18 -14.03
C ILE A 90 -2.63 -11.90 -14.54
N PRO A 91 -3.25 -11.19 -15.50
CA PRO A 91 -2.70 -9.91 -15.97
C PRO A 91 -2.47 -8.93 -14.83
N SER A 92 -1.35 -8.20 -14.87
CA SER A 92 -1.08 -7.13 -13.93
C SER A 92 -2.23 -6.13 -13.96
N THR A 93 -2.73 -5.77 -12.80
CA THR A 93 -3.62 -4.61 -12.69
C THR A 93 -2.74 -3.38 -12.70
N LYS A 94 -3.22 -2.34 -13.36
CA LYS A 94 -2.73 -0.99 -13.10
C LYS A 94 -3.25 -0.58 -11.70
N PHE A 95 -2.76 -1.24 -10.65
CA PHE A 95 -2.88 -0.66 -9.32
C PHE A 95 -2.31 0.73 -9.41
N SER A 96 -2.99 1.67 -8.81
CA SER A 96 -2.53 3.05 -8.77
C SER A 96 -1.27 3.11 -7.91
N SER A 97 -0.14 2.76 -8.54
CA SER A 97 1.18 3.01 -7.93
C SER A 97 1.41 4.51 -7.70
N ASP A 98 0.49 5.34 -8.18
CA ASP A 98 0.57 6.79 -8.10
C ASP A 98 0.47 7.28 -6.65
N ILE A 99 -0.29 6.59 -5.78
CA ILE A 99 -0.31 6.90 -4.34
C ILE A 99 1.11 6.88 -3.77
N TYR A 100 1.85 5.83 -4.05
CA TYR A 100 3.21 5.66 -3.50
C TYR A 100 4.21 6.59 -4.16
N LYS A 101 4.05 6.85 -5.45
CA LYS A 101 4.88 7.82 -6.17
C LYS A 101 4.65 9.23 -5.64
N ASN A 102 3.40 9.64 -5.48
CA ASN A 102 3.08 10.95 -4.93
C ASN A 102 3.60 11.09 -3.51
N ALA A 103 3.38 10.11 -2.66
CA ALA A 103 3.87 10.12 -1.29
C ALA A 103 5.40 10.14 -1.20
N GLY A 104 6.10 9.36 -2.02
CA GLY A 104 7.57 9.25 -1.97
C GLY A 104 8.29 10.36 -2.74
N LEU A 105 7.84 10.69 -3.96
CA LEU A 105 8.57 11.58 -4.86
C LEU A 105 8.15 13.05 -4.74
N LEU A 106 6.88 13.34 -4.45
CA LEU A 106 6.37 14.70 -4.39
C LEU A 106 6.33 15.24 -2.96
N LEU A 107 5.94 14.41 -2.00
CA LEU A 107 5.75 14.82 -0.62
C LEU A 107 6.86 14.33 0.33
N GLU A 108 7.81 13.54 -0.17
CA GLU A 108 8.95 13.02 0.61
C GLU A 108 8.54 12.30 1.92
N LEU A 109 7.37 11.64 1.90
CA LEU A 109 6.78 11.01 3.08
C LEU A 109 7.35 9.61 3.37
N GLY A 110 8.17 9.07 2.48
CA GLY A 110 8.77 7.75 2.62
C GLY A 110 9.38 7.24 1.30
N VAL A 111 9.87 6.01 1.32
CA VAL A 111 10.60 5.41 0.20
C VAL A 111 9.67 4.64 -0.72
N SER A 112 9.45 5.14 -1.93
CA SER A 112 8.61 4.51 -2.97
C SER A 112 9.41 3.71 -4.03
N ASP A 113 10.73 3.73 -4.00
CA ASP A 113 11.58 2.90 -4.87
C ASP A 113 11.97 1.60 -4.15
N PRO A 114 11.49 0.43 -4.60
CA PRO A 114 11.81 -0.86 -3.97
C PRO A 114 13.30 -1.14 -3.84
N ARG A 115 14.13 -0.58 -4.73
CA ARG A 115 15.59 -0.79 -4.72
C ARG A 115 16.30 -0.07 -3.57
N GLN A 116 15.62 0.90 -2.96
CA GLN A 116 16.14 1.68 -1.82
C GLN A 116 15.62 1.16 -0.49
N ILE A 117 14.68 0.19 -0.52
CA ILE A 117 14.11 -0.39 0.69
C ILE A 117 14.98 -1.56 1.15
N ARG A 118 15.53 -1.44 2.36
CA ARG A 118 16.24 -2.55 3.01
C ARG A 118 15.27 -3.39 3.82
N VAL A 119 15.18 -4.68 3.50
CA VAL A 119 14.36 -5.65 4.22
C VAL A 119 15.26 -6.53 5.08
N GLU A 120 14.94 -6.64 6.37
CA GLU A 120 15.58 -7.58 7.29
C GLU A 120 14.55 -8.65 7.70
N MET A 121 14.90 -9.91 7.53
CA MET A 121 14.08 -11.05 7.95
C MET A 121 14.67 -11.68 9.21
N ARG A 122 13.78 -12.02 10.15
CA ARG A 122 14.14 -12.71 11.40
C ARG A 122 13.21 -13.90 11.62
#